data_b5f5c767a9374eadcddcca1d7cdabccd
#
_entry.id   b5f5c767a9374eadcddcca1d7cdabccd
#
_cell.length_a   1.000
_cell.length_b   1.000
_cell.length_c   1.000
_cell.angle_alpha   90.00
_cell.angle_beta   90.00
_cell.angle_gamma   90.00
#
_symmetry.space_group_name_H-M   'P 1'
#
loop_
_entity.id
_entity.type
_entity.pdbx_description
1 polymer ?
#
loop_
_entity_poly.entity_id
_entity_poly.type
_entity_poly.pdbx_seq_one_letter_code
_entity_poly.pdbx_strand_id
1 'polypeptide(L)'
;MPAISSKKPYRIGRSRTGLGLFATKPIKRGTKIVRYFGPLLDSKKKKDDAVENKYLFELNDRWTIDGSVRENIARYINHACKPNAESDVRPRKRKVFIRAIKNISPGEEINYDYGTDYFKAYLKPIGCKCAACEKKRKKKRAEARAERLRLNAKAERKALRKAEKQAAKAEENLDEKLKHKLYGKSNGVKLNGKLMNGHGGKPAAGKMISAKSGIFARPGGKPDREDSASA
;
A
#
# COMPACT_ATOMS: atom_id res chain seq x y z
N MET A 1 -15.03 33.44 6.45
CA MET A 1 -15.15 32.47 7.59
C MET A 1 -14.95 33.26 8.86
N PRO A 2 -15.91 33.32 9.80
CA PRO A 2 -15.72 34.05 11.04
C PRO A 2 -14.62 33.33 11.85
N ALA A 3 -13.63 34.10 12.32
CA ALA A 3 -12.55 33.64 13.17
C ALA A 3 -13.15 33.21 14.51
N ILE A 4 -13.26 31.89 14.75
CA ILE A 4 -13.64 31.35 16.04
C ILE A 4 -12.48 31.60 16.98
N SER A 5 -12.52 32.74 17.68
CA SER A 5 -11.63 33.06 18.80
C SER A 5 -11.95 32.13 19.99
N SER A 6 -11.66 30.85 19.85
CA SER A 6 -11.74 29.96 20.99
C SER A 6 -10.51 30.24 21.89
N LYS A 7 -10.72 30.53 23.16
CA LYS A 7 -9.66 30.65 24.18
C LYS A 7 -8.84 29.37 24.32
N LYS A 8 -9.38 28.23 23.85
CA LYS A 8 -8.76 26.90 23.89
C LYS A 8 -7.75 26.71 22.77
N PRO A 9 -6.58 26.09 23.03
CA PRO A 9 -5.52 25.91 22.03
C PRO A 9 -5.80 24.75 21.07
N TYR A 10 -7.04 24.28 20.94
CA TYR A 10 -7.44 23.15 20.09
C TYR A 10 -8.86 23.31 19.54
N ARG A 11 -9.15 22.58 18.47
CA ARG A 11 -10.46 22.46 17.85
C ARG A 11 -10.76 21.01 17.43
N ILE A 12 -12.02 20.65 17.35
CA ILE A 12 -12.46 19.40 16.72
C ILE A 12 -12.43 19.58 15.20
N GLY A 13 -11.99 18.57 14.46
CA GLY A 13 -11.93 18.57 13.01
C GLY A 13 -12.01 17.17 12.41
N ARG A 14 -12.03 17.06 11.09
CA ARG A 14 -11.96 15.77 10.39
C ARG A 14 -10.58 15.17 10.48
N SER A 15 -10.52 13.90 10.90
CA SER A 15 -9.35 13.05 10.89
C SER A 15 -9.57 11.83 9.99
N ARG A 16 -8.56 11.00 9.83
CA ARG A 16 -8.64 9.74 9.06
C ARG A 16 -9.59 8.71 9.64
N THR A 17 -9.83 8.80 10.94
CA THR A 17 -10.67 7.85 11.70
C THR A 17 -12.02 8.43 12.10
N GLY A 18 -12.42 9.54 11.52
CA GLY A 18 -13.63 10.28 11.83
C GLY A 18 -13.34 11.68 12.35
N LEU A 19 -13.75 12.00 13.58
CA LEU A 19 -13.39 13.25 14.24
C LEU A 19 -12.05 13.12 14.95
N GLY A 20 -11.30 14.22 15.03
CA GLY A 20 -10.04 14.33 15.74
C GLY A 20 -9.91 15.67 16.45
N LEU A 21 -8.95 15.80 17.37
CA LEU A 21 -8.63 17.03 18.04
C LEU A 21 -7.35 17.63 17.43
N PHE A 22 -7.40 18.88 16.99
CA PHE A 22 -6.31 19.56 16.30
C PHE A 22 -5.86 20.79 17.07
N ALA A 23 -4.55 21.01 17.17
CA ALA A 23 -4.01 22.22 17.75
C ALA A 23 -4.37 23.45 16.90
N THR A 24 -4.81 24.54 17.54
CA THR A 24 -5.04 25.84 16.91
C THR A 24 -3.91 26.83 17.20
N LYS A 25 -3.15 26.59 18.26
CA LYS A 25 -1.99 27.38 18.71
C LYS A 25 -0.83 26.40 18.99
N PRO A 26 0.43 26.88 19.00
CA PRO A 26 1.56 26.04 19.40
C PRO A 26 1.38 25.53 20.83
N ILE A 27 1.57 24.23 21.04
CA ILE A 27 1.50 23.59 22.36
C ILE A 27 2.89 23.08 22.70
N LYS A 28 3.48 23.60 23.78
CA LYS A 28 4.81 23.17 24.24
C LYS A 28 4.76 21.79 24.89
N ARG A 29 5.85 21.03 24.77
CA ARG A 29 6.05 19.78 25.53
C ARG A 29 5.81 20.01 27.02
N GLY A 30 5.16 19.06 27.70
CA GLY A 30 4.82 19.12 29.11
C GLY A 30 3.49 19.81 29.42
N THR A 31 2.89 20.53 28.44
CA THR A 31 1.62 21.24 28.64
C THR A 31 0.48 20.24 28.83
N LYS A 32 -0.35 20.44 29.86
CA LYS A 32 -1.64 19.77 30.02
C LYS A 32 -2.64 20.40 29.06
N ILE A 33 -3.07 19.64 28.06
CA ILE A 33 -3.90 20.11 26.96
C ILE A 33 -5.37 20.16 27.37
N VAL A 34 -5.86 19.02 27.85
CA VAL A 34 -7.28 18.83 28.18
C VAL A 34 -7.43 17.72 29.23
N ARG A 35 -8.46 17.84 30.08
CA ARG A 35 -8.85 16.78 31.00
C ARG A 35 -9.75 15.77 30.31
N TYR A 36 -9.49 14.48 30.54
CA TYR A 36 -10.43 13.40 30.23
C TYR A 36 -11.37 13.24 31.43
N PHE A 37 -12.67 13.30 31.22
CA PHE A 37 -13.64 13.25 32.32
C PHE A 37 -14.96 12.64 31.89
N GLY A 38 -15.74 12.24 32.87
CA GLY A 38 -17.08 11.69 32.77
C GLY A 38 -17.51 11.07 34.10
N PRO A 39 -18.63 10.35 34.13
CA PRO A 39 -19.03 9.58 35.29
C PRO A 39 -17.93 8.63 35.75
N LEU A 40 -17.80 8.47 37.07
CA LEU A 40 -16.91 7.48 37.67
C LEU A 40 -17.69 6.20 37.92
N LEU A 41 -17.20 5.11 37.36
CA LEU A 41 -17.73 3.76 37.54
C LEU A 41 -16.91 3.03 38.60
N ASP A 42 -17.57 2.33 39.50
CA ASP A 42 -16.96 1.52 40.54
C ASP A 42 -17.14 0.04 40.20
N SER A 43 -16.06 -0.70 39.89
CA SER A 43 -16.08 -2.13 39.54
C SER A 43 -16.74 -3.01 40.62
N LYS A 44 -16.83 -2.53 41.85
CA LYS A 44 -17.55 -3.24 42.92
C LYS A 44 -19.07 -3.17 42.78
N LYS A 45 -19.60 -2.28 41.95
CA LYS A 45 -21.03 -2.14 41.71
C LYS A 45 -21.39 -2.84 40.39
N LYS A 46 -22.19 -3.90 40.47
CA LYS A 46 -22.63 -4.69 39.31
C LYS A 46 -23.19 -3.83 38.15
N LYS A 47 -23.92 -2.75 38.49
CA LYS A 47 -24.44 -1.80 37.49
C LYS A 47 -23.34 -1.04 36.73
N ASP A 48 -22.31 -0.62 37.44
CA ASP A 48 -21.19 0.16 36.87
C ASP A 48 -20.24 -0.77 36.10
N ASP A 49 -20.03 -1.99 36.59
CA ASP A 49 -19.20 -3.01 35.94
C ASP A 49 -19.78 -3.51 34.60
N ALA A 50 -21.11 -3.47 34.46
CA ALA A 50 -21.82 -3.86 33.26
C ALA A 50 -21.75 -2.80 32.11
N VAL A 51 -21.17 -1.62 32.35
CA VAL A 51 -21.07 -0.56 31.34
C VAL A 51 -19.96 -0.88 30.35
N GLU A 52 -20.31 -1.08 29.09
CA GLU A 52 -19.36 -1.32 27.99
C GLU A 52 -19.46 -0.23 26.93
N ASN A 53 -18.39 0.48 26.68
CA ASN A 53 -18.26 1.40 25.54
C ASN A 53 -16.78 1.69 25.21
N LYS A 54 -16.54 2.32 24.06
CA LYS A 54 -15.19 2.64 23.53
C LYS A 54 -14.49 3.80 24.23
N TYR A 55 -15.15 4.45 25.19
CA TYR A 55 -14.67 5.64 25.87
C TYR A 55 -14.37 5.39 27.35
N LEU A 56 -14.31 4.14 27.74
CA LEU A 56 -13.92 3.76 29.10
C LEU A 56 -12.42 4.00 29.27
N PHE A 57 -12.08 4.67 30.36
CA PHE A 57 -10.69 4.92 30.75
C PHE A 57 -10.47 4.39 32.17
N GLU A 58 -9.76 3.30 32.26
CA GLU A 58 -9.39 2.68 33.53
C GLU A 58 -8.36 3.54 34.28
N LEU A 59 -8.63 3.82 35.55
CA LEU A 59 -7.73 4.54 36.45
C LEU A 59 -6.93 3.57 37.32
N ASN A 60 -7.57 2.53 37.76
CA ASN A 60 -7.02 1.42 38.54
C ASN A 60 -8.08 0.30 38.58
N ASP A 61 -7.79 -0.81 39.26
CA ASP A 61 -8.66 -2.02 39.37
C ASP A 61 -10.08 -1.72 39.88
N ARG A 62 -10.32 -0.59 40.52
CA ARG A 62 -11.62 -0.22 41.07
C ARG A 62 -12.33 0.86 40.25
N TRP A 63 -11.61 1.84 39.72
CA TRP A 63 -12.24 3.04 39.18
C TRP A 63 -11.97 3.20 37.69
N THR A 64 -13.05 3.38 36.92
CA THR A 64 -13.05 3.68 35.50
C THR A 64 -13.79 4.99 35.23
N ILE A 65 -13.33 5.81 34.32
CA ILE A 65 -14.03 7.00 33.84
C ILE A 65 -14.79 6.59 32.57
N ASP A 66 -16.10 6.83 32.55
CA ASP A 66 -16.89 6.77 31.32
C ASP A 66 -16.80 8.10 30.56
N GLY A 67 -15.92 8.18 29.60
CA GLY A 67 -15.71 9.39 28.78
C GLY A 67 -16.70 9.56 27.63
N SER A 68 -17.81 8.84 27.59
CA SER A 68 -18.80 8.88 26.50
C SER A 68 -19.59 10.18 26.41
N VAL A 69 -19.58 10.99 27.47
CA VAL A 69 -20.27 12.29 27.51
C VAL A 69 -19.73 13.26 26.47
N ARG A 70 -20.61 14.01 25.78
CA ARG A 70 -20.22 14.91 24.68
C ARG A 70 -19.34 16.08 25.11
N GLU A 71 -19.50 16.53 26.33
CA GLU A 71 -18.73 17.61 26.98
C GLU A 71 -17.25 17.22 27.16
N ASN A 72 -16.95 15.93 27.20
CA ASN A 72 -15.59 15.42 27.25
C ASN A 72 -14.92 15.55 25.87
N ILE A 73 -14.35 16.71 25.58
CA ILE A 73 -13.67 16.99 24.32
C ILE A 73 -12.48 16.03 24.10
N ALA A 74 -11.87 15.52 25.17
CA ALA A 74 -10.74 14.58 25.06
C ALA A 74 -11.12 13.25 24.39
N ARG A 75 -12.40 12.88 24.34
CA ARG A 75 -12.90 11.69 23.60
C ARG A 75 -12.62 11.71 22.11
N TYR A 76 -12.37 12.88 21.55
CA TYR A 76 -12.05 13.03 20.12
C TYR A 76 -10.57 12.90 19.80
N ILE A 77 -9.71 12.70 20.79
CA ILE A 77 -8.29 12.50 20.58
C ILE A 77 -8.08 11.06 20.10
N ASN A 78 -7.54 10.89 18.90
CA ASN A 78 -7.33 9.58 18.30
C ASN A 78 -6.05 8.88 18.79
N HIS A 79 -6.01 7.56 18.60
CA HIS A 79 -4.82 6.76 18.88
C HIS A 79 -3.71 6.98 17.83
N ALA A 80 -2.48 7.02 18.29
CA ALA A 80 -1.30 6.87 17.44
C ALA A 80 -0.23 6.00 18.10
N CYS A 81 0.38 5.09 17.29
CA CYS A 81 1.52 4.28 17.74
C CYS A 81 2.83 5.07 17.89
N LYS A 82 2.87 6.31 17.39
CA LYS A 82 3.93 7.31 17.61
C LYS A 82 3.28 8.62 18.01
N PRO A 83 2.79 8.73 19.24
CA PRO A 83 1.97 9.85 19.69
C PRO A 83 2.79 11.13 19.88
N ASN A 84 2.06 12.26 19.98
CA ASN A 84 2.59 13.56 20.41
C ASN A 84 2.08 13.99 21.79
N ALA A 85 1.16 13.23 22.37
CA ALA A 85 0.65 13.39 23.72
C ALA A 85 0.58 12.05 24.46
N GLU A 86 0.39 12.11 25.77
CA GLU A 86 0.21 10.94 26.64
C GLU A 86 -0.91 11.20 27.64
N SER A 87 -1.42 10.15 28.28
CA SER A 87 -2.36 10.24 29.41
C SER A 87 -1.60 10.36 30.72
N ASP A 88 -1.72 11.51 31.42
CA ASP A 88 -1.21 11.75 32.78
C ASP A 88 -2.30 11.30 33.77
N VAL A 89 -2.24 10.05 34.18
CA VAL A 89 -3.22 9.42 35.09
C VAL A 89 -2.86 9.73 36.54
N ARG A 90 -3.85 10.19 37.31
CA ARG A 90 -3.72 10.47 38.74
C ARG A 90 -4.76 9.67 39.55
N PRO A 91 -4.50 8.40 39.84
CA PRO A 91 -5.49 7.49 40.40
C PRO A 91 -6.05 7.97 41.75
N ARG A 92 -5.18 8.46 42.64
CA ARG A 92 -5.62 8.98 43.97
C ARG A 92 -6.59 10.16 43.86
N LYS A 93 -6.44 11.00 42.80
CA LYS A 93 -7.31 12.15 42.54
C LYS A 93 -8.45 11.83 41.58
N ARG A 94 -8.51 10.61 41.05
CA ARG A 94 -9.48 10.14 40.03
C ARG A 94 -9.56 11.12 38.85
N LYS A 95 -8.40 11.55 38.36
CA LYS A 95 -8.29 12.52 37.26
C LYS A 95 -7.31 12.03 36.22
N VAL A 96 -7.62 12.30 34.95
CA VAL A 96 -6.76 12.07 33.81
C VAL A 96 -6.60 13.38 33.03
N PHE A 97 -5.40 13.70 32.64
CA PHE A 97 -5.10 14.80 31.74
C PHE A 97 -4.36 14.28 30.52
N ILE A 98 -4.66 14.79 29.35
CA ILE A 98 -3.84 14.58 28.18
C ILE A 98 -2.76 15.66 28.17
N ARG A 99 -1.49 15.23 28.15
CA ARG A 99 -0.29 16.05 28.24
C ARG A 99 0.56 15.90 26.98
N ALA A 100 1.07 16.99 26.45
CA ALA A 100 1.98 16.97 25.32
C ALA A 100 3.35 16.36 25.70
N ILE A 101 3.82 15.36 24.95
CA ILE A 101 5.18 14.79 25.08
C ILE A 101 6.15 15.33 24.03
N LYS A 102 5.63 16.08 23.06
CA LYS A 102 6.37 16.81 22.04
C LYS A 102 5.80 18.21 21.88
N ASN A 103 6.53 19.09 21.22
CA ASN A 103 5.95 20.33 20.74
C ASN A 103 4.96 19.99 19.63
N ILE A 104 3.76 20.57 19.68
CA ILE A 104 2.69 20.34 18.72
C ILE A 104 2.43 21.66 18.00
N SER A 105 2.51 21.64 16.68
CA SER A 105 2.31 22.81 15.83
C SER A 105 0.82 23.07 15.56
N PRO A 106 0.41 24.32 15.27
CA PRO A 106 -0.94 24.62 14.82
C PRO A 106 -1.30 23.78 13.59
N GLY A 107 -2.53 23.24 13.56
CA GLY A 107 -3.00 22.34 12.52
C GLY A 107 -2.62 20.86 12.71
N GLU A 108 -1.72 20.54 13.62
CA GLU A 108 -1.33 19.16 13.92
C GLU A 108 -2.40 18.47 14.76
N GLU A 109 -2.69 17.19 14.43
CA GLU A 109 -3.62 16.37 15.19
C GLU A 109 -2.98 15.93 16.50
N ILE A 110 -3.68 16.16 17.62
CA ILE A 110 -3.30 15.69 18.95
C ILE A 110 -3.69 14.22 19.04
N ASN A 111 -2.75 13.36 19.42
CA ASN A 111 -2.99 11.93 19.54
C ASN A 111 -2.17 11.33 20.69
N TYR A 112 -2.69 10.26 21.29
CA TYR A 112 -2.00 9.51 22.34
C TYR A 112 -2.11 8.00 22.14
N ASP A 113 -1.31 7.22 22.85
CA ASP A 113 -1.41 5.76 22.85
C ASP A 113 -2.53 5.33 23.80
N TYR A 114 -3.51 4.60 23.29
CA TYR A 114 -4.64 4.10 24.09
C TYR A 114 -4.28 2.95 25.03
N GLY A 115 -3.04 2.43 24.94
CA GLY A 115 -2.57 1.29 25.70
C GLY A 115 -2.75 -0.04 24.95
N THR A 116 -2.08 -1.05 25.50
CA THR A 116 -1.95 -2.37 24.85
C THR A 116 -3.28 -3.11 24.79
N ASP A 117 -4.09 -3.03 25.83
CA ASP A 117 -5.32 -3.82 25.92
C ASP A 117 -6.41 -3.24 25.01
N TYR A 118 -6.57 -1.93 25.01
CA TYR A 118 -7.45 -1.27 24.03
C TYR A 118 -6.98 -1.55 22.59
N PHE A 119 -5.69 -1.51 22.35
CA PHE A 119 -5.13 -1.80 21.02
C PHE A 119 -5.45 -3.23 20.59
N LYS A 120 -5.28 -4.22 21.47
CA LYS A 120 -5.59 -5.63 21.17
C LYS A 120 -7.09 -5.86 20.92
N ALA A 121 -7.93 -5.29 21.78
CA ALA A 121 -9.38 -5.48 21.71
C ALA A 121 -10.03 -4.78 20.50
N TYR A 122 -9.68 -3.52 20.24
CA TYR A 122 -10.40 -2.68 19.28
C TYR A 122 -9.63 -2.32 18.01
N LEU A 123 -8.32 -2.10 18.10
CA LEU A 123 -7.55 -1.58 16.96
C LEU A 123 -6.85 -2.66 16.15
N LYS A 124 -6.37 -3.74 16.77
CA LYS A 124 -5.69 -4.84 16.09
C LYS A 124 -6.59 -5.57 15.09
N PRO A 125 -7.86 -5.92 15.42
CA PRO A 125 -8.75 -6.62 14.50
C PRO A 125 -9.06 -5.84 13.22
N ILE A 126 -9.24 -4.51 13.31
CA ILE A 126 -9.57 -3.64 12.17
C ILE A 126 -8.34 -3.04 11.48
N GLY A 127 -7.16 -3.23 12.07
CA GLY A 127 -5.91 -2.61 11.63
C GLY A 127 -5.78 -1.13 12.00
N CYS A 128 -4.78 -0.77 12.78
CA CYS A 128 -4.54 0.62 13.20
C CYS A 128 -4.37 1.53 11.97
N LYS A 129 -5.14 2.64 11.92
CA LYS A 129 -5.15 3.62 10.82
C LYS A 129 -4.26 4.85 11.08
N CYS A 130 -3.46 4.87 12.16
CA CYS A 130 -2.55 5.99 12.43
C CYS A 130 -1.50 6.16 11.34
N ALA A 131 -0.95 7.37 11.20
CA ALA A 131 0.01 7.71 10.15
C ALA A 131 1.25 6.79 10.12
N ALA A 132 1.76 6.39 11.30
CA ALA A 132 2.91 5.50 11.40
C ALA A 132 2.62 4.10 10.85
N CYS A 133 1.46 3.51 11.20
CA CYS A 133 1.04 2.22 10.70
C CYS A 133 0.73 2.25 9.20
N GLU A 134 0.13 3.33 8.70
CA GLU A 134 -0.12 3.51 7.27
C GLU A 134 1.18 3.60 6.48
N LYS A 135 2.15 4.40 6.94
CA LYS A 135 3.48 4.47 6.32
C LYS A 135 4.16 3.10 6.26
N LYS A 136 4.09 2.32 7.36
CA LYS A 136 4.62 0.95 7.39
C LYS A 136 3.93 0.02 6.38
N ARG A 137 2.59 0.10 6.27
CA ARG A 137 1.84 -0.70 5.28
C ARG A 137 2.16 -0.30 3.84
N LYS A 138 2.25 1.00 3.55
CA LYS A 138 2.64 1.50 2.21
C LYS A 138 4.02 1.01 1.82
N LYS A 139 5.00 1.10 2.75
CA LYS A 139 6.36 0.59 2.52
C LYS A 139 6.35 -0.91 2.21
N LYS A 140 5.68 -1.73 3.04
CA LYS A 140 5.59 -3.18 2.82
C LYS A 140 4.93 -3.55 1.49
N ARG A 141 3.87 -2.82 1.08
CA ARG A 141 3.22 -3.03 -0.23
C ARG A 141 4.14 -2.66 -1.40
N ALA A 142 4.90 -1.58 -1.27
CA ALA A 142 5.85 -1.17 -2.30
C ALA A 142 6.99 -2.19 -2.45
N GLU A 143 7.55 -2.69 -1.34
CA GLU A 143 8.58 -3.73 -1.33
C GLU A 143 8.07 -5.04 -1.97
N ALA A 144 6.89 -5.50 -1.57
CA ALA A 144 6.29 -6.72 -2.14
C ALA A 144 5.98 -6.57 -3.65
N ARG A 145 5.55 -5.37 -4.09
CA ARG A 145 5.36 -5.09 -5.52
C ARG A 145 6.69 -5.12 -6.29
N ALA A 146 7.72 -4.50 -5.74
CA ALA A 146 9.06 -4.47 -6.37
C ALA A 146 9.64 -5.89 -6.48
N GLU A 147 9.52 -6.70 -5.44
CA GLU A 147 9.97 -8.09 -5.44
C GLU A 147 9.22 -8.93 -6.49
N ARG A 148 7.89 -8.80 -6.56
CA ARG A 148 7.09 -9.48 -7.59
C ARG A 148 7.53 -9.11 -9.01
N LEU A 149 7.79 -7.83 -9.27
CA LEU A 149 8.30 -7.39 -10.57
C LEU A 149 9.68 -7.98 -10.87
N ARG A 150 10.57 -8.03 -9.88
CA ARG A 150 11.90 -8.64 -10.03
C ARG A 150 11.82 -10.14 -10.34
N LEU A 151 10.93 -10.87 -9.66
CA LEU A 151 10.71 -12.30 -9.90
C LEU A 151 10.13 -12.55 -11.30
N ASN A 152 9.15 -11.76 -11.73
CA ASN A 152 8.58 -11.86 -13.07
C ASN A 152 9.65 -11.60 -14.16
N ALA A 153 10.42 -10.52 -14.03
CA ALA A 153 11.50 -10.21 -14.98
C ALA A 153 12.55 -11.34 -15.04
N LYS A 154 12.87 -11.95 -13.89
CA LYS A 154 13.79 -13.11 -13.86
C LYS A 154 13.18 -14.34 -14.56
N ALA A 155 11.90 -14.58 -14.38
CA ALA A 155 11.19 -15.68 -15.05
C ALA A 155 11.12 -15.47 -16.56
N GLU A 156 10.81 -14.26 -17.02
CA GLU A 156 10.79 -13.89 -18.44
C GLU A 156 12.18 -14.09 -19.10
N ARG A 157 13.25 -13.60 -18.47
CA ARG A 157 14.61 -13.84 -18.96
C ARG A 157 14.99 -15.31 -19.04
N LYS A 158 14.52 -16.12 -18.07
CA LYS A 158 14.74 -17.58 -18.09
C LYS A 158 13.95 -18.24 -19.22
N ALA A 159 12.71 -17.81 -19.45
CA ALA A 159 11.87 -18.31 -20.53
C ALA A 159 12.45 -17.96 -21.91
N LEU A 160 12.90 -16.71 -22.12
CA LEU A 160 13.57 -16.28 -23.34
C LEU A 160 14.80 -17.13 -23.66
N ARG A 161 15.70 -17.30 -22.68
CA ARG A 161 16.89 -18.14 -22.85
C ARG A 161 16.56 -19.60 -23.17
N LYS A 162 15.45 -20.12 -22.63
CA LYS A 162 14.98 -21.47 -22.96
C LYS A 162 14.45 -21.55 -24.40
N ALA A 163 13.70 -20.54 -24.81
CA ALA A 163 13.16 -20.45 -26.17
C ALA A 163 14.29 -20.31 -27.22
N GLU A 164 15.27 -19.44 -26.97
CA GLU A 164 16.45 -19.30 -27.82
C GLU A 164 17.21 -20.63 -27.99
N LYS A 165 17.46 -21.36 -26.89
CA LYS A 165 18.11 -22.68 -26.94
C LYS A 165 17.28 -23.72 -27.70
N GLN A 166 15.97 -23.65 -27.62
CA GLN A 166 15.09 -24.55 -28.35
C GLN A 166 15.07 -24.21 -29.84
N ALA A 167 15.05 -22.93 -30.19
CA ALA A 167 15.13 -22.46 -31.57
C ALA A 167 16.46 -22.88 -32.22
N ALA A 168 17.59 -22.64 -31.55
CA ALA A 168 18.90 -23.05 -32.06
C ALA A 168 19.00 -24.56 -32.30
N LYS A 169 18.47 -25.39 -31.39
CA LYS A 169 18.42 -26.85 -31.59
C LYS A 169 17.50 -27.25 -32.76
N ALA A 170 16.41 -26.52 -32.96
CA ALA A 170 15.50 -26.81 -34.08
C ALA A 170 16.15 -26.48 -35.43
N GLU A 171 16.91 -25.37 -35.51
CA GLU A 171 17.69 -25.01 -36.68
C GLU A 171 18.80 -26.03 -37.00
N GLU A 172 19.56 -26.46 -35.99
CA GLU A 172 20.57 -27.51 -36.14
C GLU A 172 19.99 -28.82 -36.65
N ASN A 173 18.89 -29.29 -36.09
CA ASN A 173 18.18 -30.47 -36.53
C ASN A 173 17.62 -30.34 -37.99
N LEU A 174 17.21 -29.13 -38.37
CA LEU A 174 16.74 -28.86 -39.72
C LEU A 174 17.89 -28.95 -40.75
N ASP A 175 19.04 -28.37 -40.37
CA ASP A 175 20.25 -28.36 -41.19
C ASP A 175 20.83 -29.80 -41.38
N GLU A 176 20.80 -30.63 -40.32
CA GLU A 176 21.19 -32.03 -40.40
C GLU A 176 20.22 -32.83 -41.32
N LYS A 177 18.92 -32.61 -41.19
CA LYS A 177 17.93 -33.25 -42.05
C LYS A 177 18.07 -32.86 -43.53
N LEU A 178 18.42 -31.58 -43.80
CA LEU A 178 18.68 -31.12 -45.16
C LEU A 178 19.97 -31.75 -45.73
N LYS A 179 21.07 -31.80 -44.94
CA LYS A 179 22.31 -32.47 -45.33
C LYS A 179 22.07 -33.98 -45.65
N HIS A 180 21.32 -34.67 -44.78
CA HIS A 180 20.98 -36.09 -45.03
C HIS A 180 20.14 -36.30 -46.27
N LYS A 181 19.20 -35.37 -46.58
CA LYS A 181 18.37 -35.43 -47.78
C LYS A 181 19.15 -35.14 -49.07
N LEU A 182 20.16 -34.28 -48.99
CA LEU A 182 21.05 -33.97 -50.11
C LEU A 182 22.08 -35.12 -50.36
N TYR A 183 22.68 -35.66 -49.31
CA TYR A 183 23.70 -36.72 -49.45
C TYR A 183 23.09 -38.10 -49.73
N GLY A 184 21.86 -38.38 -49.25
CA GLY A 184 21.18 -39.63 -49.49
C GLY A 184 20.69 -39.83 -50.95
N LYS A 185 20.62 -38.78 -51.76
CA LYS A 185 20.27 -38.87 -53.17
C LYS A 185 21.46 -39.11 -54.09
N SER A 186 22.70 -39.03 -53.64
CA SER A 186 23.88 -39.18 -54.48
C SER A 186 24.38 -40.63 -54.62
N ASN A 187 23.88 -41.57 -53.82
CA ASN A 187 24.36 -42.97 -53.87
C ASN A 187 23.44 -43.96 -54.61
N GLY A 188 22.55 -43.48 -55.50
CA GLY A 188 21.57 -44.32 -56.18
C GLY A 188 21.56 -44.28 -57.70
N VAL A 189 22.55 -43.65 -58.36
CA VAL A 189 22.59 -43.64 -59.84
C VAL A 189 23.75 -44.50 -60.33
N LYS A 190 23.47 -45.75 -60.70
CA LYS A 190 24.31 -46.54 -61.56
C LYS A 190 24.32 -45.88 -62.96
N LEU A 191 25.51 -45.43 -63.35
CA LEU A 191 25.75 -44.93 -64.70
C LEU A 191 25.60 -46.09 -65.73
N ASN A 192 24.52 -46.09 -66.58
CA ASN A 192 24.56 -46.65 -67.90
C ASN A 192 24.71 -45.53 -68.90
N GLY A 193 25.86 -45.51 -69.59
CA GLY A 193 26.26 -44.46 -70.45
C GLY A 193 25.38 -44.20 -71.64
N LYS A 194 25.19 -42.94 -71.94
CA LYS A 194 25.10 -42.42 -73.34
C LYS A 194 25.33 -40.90 -73.25
N LEU A 195 26.37 -40.44 -73.97
CA LEU A 195 26.61 -39.04 -74.24
C LEU A 195 25.45 -38.49 -75.12
N MET A 196 24.97 -37.32 -74.70
CA MET A 196 24.34 -36.39 -75.66
C MET A 196 24.64 -34.92 -75.11
N ASN A 197 25.25 -34.16 -75.99
CA ASN A 197 25.49 -32.75 -75.91
C ASN A 197 24.22 -31.90 -75.89
N GLY A 198 24.21 -30.76 -75.22
CA GLY A 198 23.28 -29.76 -75.64
C GLY A 198 22.99 -28.64 -74.59
N HIS A 199 23.60 -27.49 -74.86
CA HIS A 199 23.09 -26.12 -74.67
C HIS A 199 22.78 -25.54 -73.29
N GLY A 200 23.44 -24.42 -73.08
CA GLY A 200 23.36 -23.49 -71.99
C GLY A 200 22.00 -22.80 -71.77
N GLY A 201 21.69 -22.58 -70.58
CA GLY A 201 20.59 -21.71 -70.16
C GLY A 201 21.03 -20.96 -68.89
N LYS A 202 21.11 -19.65 -69.01
CA LYS A 202 21.43 -18.75 -67.90
C LYS A 202 20.33 -18.81 -66.82
N PRO A 203 20.61 -18.74 -65.50
CA PRO A 203 19.60 -18.61 -64.50
C PRO A 203 19.06 -17.18 -64.37
N ALA A 204 17.76 -17.04 -64.34
CA ALA A 204 17.05 -15.80 -64.12
C ALA A 204 17.12 -15.41 -62.63
N ALA A 205 17.31 -14.11 -62.42
CA ALA A 205 17.38 -13.49 -61.11
C ALA A 205 16.05 -13.60 -60.36
N GLY A 206 16.06 -14.26 -59.21
CA GLY A 206 14.92 -14.31 -58.25
C GLY A 206 14.84 -13.05 -57.45
N LYS A 207 13.69 -12.40 -57.44
CA LYS A 207 13.33 -11.22 -56.69
C LYS A 207 13.40 -11.44 -55.16
N MET A 208 14.14 -10.62 -54.44
CA MET A 208 14.06 -10.44 -52.99
C MET A 208 12.71 -9.84 -52.60
N ILE A 209 11.98 -10.52 -51.75
CA ILE A 209 10.76 -10.01 -51.12
C ILE A 209 11.18 -9.42 -49.76
N SER A 210 11.15 -8.08 -49.66
CA SER A 210 11.34 -7.34 -48.44
C SER A 210 10.17 -7.54 -47.49
N ALA A 211 10.43 -8.08 -46.32
CA ALA A 211 9.46 -8.17 -45.22
C ALA A 211 9.32 -6.80 -44.54
N LYS A 212 8.14 -6.19 -44.62
CA LYS A 212 7.78 -4.96 -43.91
C LYS A 212 7.66 -5.23 -42.41
N SER A 213 8.42 -4.44 -41.63
CA SER A 213 8.30 -4.32 -40.20
C SER A 213 6.96 -3.69 -39.83
N GLY A 214 6.10 -4.47 -39.14
CA GLY A 214 4.86 -3.99 -38.56
C GLY A 214 5.13 -3.18 -37.27
N ILE A 215 4.81 -1.92 -37.32
CA ILE A 215 4.82 -1.00 -36.17
C ILE A 215 3.58 -1.30 -35.31
N PHE A 216 3.79 -1.79 -34.09
CA PHE A 216 2.74 -1.92 -33.09
C PHE A 216 2.45 -0.54 -32.46
N ALA A 217 1.27 0.01 -32.76
CA ALA A 217 0.73 1.21 -32.14
C ALA A 217 0.29 0.92 -30.70
N ARG A 218 0.66 1.79 -29.77
CA ARG A 218 0.16 1.85 -28.40
C ARG A 218 -1.24 2.47 -28.40
N PRO A 219 -2.23 1.96 -27.68
CA PRO A 219 -3.43 2.70 -27.37
C PRO A 219 -3.19 3.60 -26.17
N GLY A 220 -3.04 4.89 -26.40
CA GLY A 220 -3.23 5.94 -25.42
C GLY A 220 -4.69 6.36 -25.46
N GLY A 221 -5.26 6.62 -24.30
CA GLY A 221 -6.62 7.13 -24.19
C GLY A 221 -7.03 7.29 -22.74
N LYS A 222 -6.71 8.43 -22.13
CA LYS A 222 -7.45 8.93 -20.96
C LYS A 222 -8.65 9.70 -21.49
N PRO A 223 -9.84 9.55 -20.91
CA PRO A 223 -10.90 10.51 -21.09
C PRO A 223 -10.76 11.62 -20.06
N ASP A 224 -10.73 12.84 -20.54
CA ASP A 224 -10.92 14.08 -19.80
C ASP A 224 -12.33 14.08 -19.19
N ARG A 225 -12.42 14.47 -17.91
CA ARG A 225 -13.69 14.83 -17.27
C ARG A 225 -13.85 16.32 -17.38
N GLU A 226 -14.80 16.72 -18.20
CA GLU A 226 -15.35 18.05 -18.27
C GLU A 226 -16.05 18.42 -16.96
N ASP A 227 -15.70 19.60 -16.46
CA ASP A 227 -16.48 20.37 -15.49
C ASP A 227 -17.79 20.77 -16.08
N SER A 228 -18.90 20.46 -15.42
CA SER A 228 -20.16 21.16 -15.62
C SER A 228 -20.58 21.83 -14.33
N ALA A 229 -20.34 23.13 -14.27
CA ALA A 229 -21.06 24.05 -13.41
C ALA A 229 -22.50 24.17 -13.93
N SER A 230 -23.48 24.16 -13.04
CA SER A 230 -24.64 25.04 -13.02
C SER A 230 -25.69 24.64 -11.99
N ALA A 231 -26.14 25.66 -11.30
CA ALA A 231 -27.34 25.90 -10.47
C ALA A 231 -27.20 25.51 -8.98
#